data_fb0b10981555d27e6cdb3b0948ef8071
#
_entry.id   fb0b10981555d27e6cdb3b0948ef8071
#
_cell.length_a   1.000
_cell.length_b   1.000
_cell.length_c   1.000
_cell.angle_alpha   90.00
_cell.angle_beta   90.00
_cell.angle_gamma   90.00
#
_symmetry.space_group_name_H-M   'P 1'
#
loop_
_entity.id
_entity.type
_entity.pdbx_description
1 polymer ?
#
loop_
_entity_poly.entity_id
_entity_poly.type
_entity_poly.pdbx_seq_one_letter_code
_entity_poly.pdbx_strand_id
1 'polypeptide(L)' 'MLNLFNRKTPIQKLEEAYKKCIKEAYTLSTSNRKASDEKTAESNSILEQIETLKSHSK' A
#
# COMPACT_ATOMS: atom_id res chain seq x y z
N MET A 1 -18.97 13.85 12.64
CA MET A 1 -19.34 13.41 12.53
C MET A 1 -19.31 12.34 11.88
N LEU A 2 -19.52 12.25 11.25
CA LEU A 2 -19.43 11.34 10.51
C LEU A 2 -18.24 10.66 10.51
N ASN A 3 -17.30 11.01 11.17
CA ASN A 3 -16.09 10.41 11.19
C ASN A 3 -16.09 9.03 11.59
N LEU A 4 -17.05 8.63 12.32
CA LEU A 4 -17.13 7.29 12.69
C LEU A 4 -17.18 6.42 11.54
N PHE A 5 -17.80 6.87 10.51
CA PHE A 5 -17.98 6.06 9.40
C PHE A 5 -16.80 6.02 8.55
N ASN A 6 -15.84 6.87 8.81
CA ASN A 6 -14.67 6.88 8.00
C ASN A 6 -13.64 5.92 8.49
N ARG A 7 -13.98 5.10 9.46
CA ARG A 7 -13.03 4.13 9.87
C ARG A 7 -12.72 3.23 8.74
N LYS A 8 -11.49 3.10 8.40
CA LYS A 8 -11.07 2.24 7.31
C LYS A 8 -10.82 0.86 7.84
N THR A 9 -11.17 -0.13 7.05
CA THR A 9 -10.85 -1.49 7.43
C THR A 9 -9.34 -1.67 7.27
N PRO A 10 -8.76 -2.69 7.88
CA PRO A 10 -7.33 -2.93 7.70
C PRO A 10 -6.95 -3.10 6.24
N ILE A 11 -7.82 -3.74 5.47
CA ILE A 11 -7.52 -3.91 4.05
C ILE A 11 -7.50 -2.57 3.34
N GLN A 12 -8.44 -1.69 3.65
CA GLN A 12 -8.46 -0.38 3.02
C GLN A 12 -7.21 0.41 3.34
N LYS A 13 -6.75 0.34 4.58
CA LYS A 13 -5.55 1.05 4.97
C LYS A 13 -4.35 0.54 4.20
N LEU A 14 -4.26 -0.76 4.05
CA LEU A 14 -3.15 -1.35 3.31
C LEU A 14 -3.24 -1.00 1.83
N GLU A 15 -4.45 -0.98 1.29
CA GLU A 15 -4.62 -0.62 -0.11
C GLU A 15 -4.17 0.81 -0.37
N GLU A 16 -4.48 1.71 0.54
CA GLU A 16 -4.05 3.08 0.37
C GLU A 16 -2.54 3.19 0.49
N ALA A 17 -1.94 2.46 1.41
CA ALA A 17 -0.49 2.46 1.55
C ALA A 17 0.16 1.90 0.29
N TYR A 18 -0.43 0.84 -0.25
CA TYR A 18 0.08 0.23 -1.47
C TYR A 18 0.06 1.24 -2.62
N LYS A 19 -1.06 1.92 -2.80
CA LYS A 19 -1.17 2.90 -3.88
C LYS A 19 -0.16 4.01 -3.70
N LYS A 20 0.04 4.44 -2.47
CA LYS A 20 0.99 5.50 -2.22
C LYS A 20 2.41 5.05 -2.53
N CYS A 21 2.76 3.83 -2.14
CA CYS A 21 4.09 3.31 -2.41
C CYS A 21 4.32 3.18 -3.91
N ILE A 22 3.34 2.69 -4.64
CA ILE A 22 3.46 2.54 -6.08
C ILE A 22 3.65 3.90 -6.73
N LYS A 23 2.89 4.89 -6.29
CA LYS A 23 2.99 6.22 -6.85
C LYS A 23 4.37 6.81 -6.57
N GLU A 24 4.87 6.62 -5.37
CA GLU A 24 6.18 7.13 -5.02
C GLU A 24 7.27 6.40 -5.79
N ALA A 25 7.12 5.09 -5.96
CA ALA A 25 8.09 4.34 -6.73
C ALA A 25 8.15 4.86 -8.17
N TYR A 26 7.00 5.13 -8.73
CA TYR A 26 6.95 5.63 -10.09
C TYR A 26 7.63 7.00 -10.18
N THR A 27 7.34 7.87 -9.24
CA THR A 27 7.96 9.19 -9.23
C THR A 27 9.47 9.09 -9.08
N LEU A 28 9.93 8.20 -8.22
CA LEU A 28 11.35 8.06 -7.99
C LEU A 28 12.07 7.33 -9.11
N SER A 29 11.35 6.61 -9.93
CA SER A 29 11.97 5.81 -10.97
C SER A 29 12.79 6.65 -11.96
N THR A 30 12.47 7.93 -12.05
CA THR A 30 13.21 8.79 -12.97
C THR A 30 14.30 9.58 -12.27
N SER A 31 14.25 9.66 -10.95
CA SER A 31 15.24 10.46 -10.23
C SER A 31 16.09 9.65 -9.28
N ASN A 32 15.58 8.57 -8.76
CA ASN A 32 16.35 7.77 -7.80
C ASN A 32 15.91 6.32 -7.88
N ARG A 33 16.55 5.59 -8.77
CA ARG A 33 16.19 4.19 -9.01
C ARG A 33 16.30 3.35 -7.76
N LYS A 34 17.31 3.60 -6.94
CA LYS A 34 17.48 2.81 -5.74
C LYS A 34 16.30 2.99 -4.78
N ALA A 35 15.89 4.24 -4.59
CA ALA A 35 14.74 4.49 -3.73
C ALA A 35 13.47 3.94 -4.35
N SER A 36 13.37 4.00 -5.68
CA SER A 36 12.23 3.45 -6.37
C SER A 36 12.13 1.95 -6.14
N ASP A 37 13.26 1.25 -6.22
CA ASP A 37 13.28 -0.18 -6.00
C ASP A 37 12.87 -0.52 -4.57
N GLU A 38 13.29 0.30 -3.61
CA GLU A 38 12.92 0.08 -2.23
C GLU A 38 11.42 0.26 -2.03
N LYS A 39 10.84 1.26 -2.69
CA LYS A 39 9.42 1.47 -2.59
C LYS A 39 8.64 0.34 -3.25
N THR A 40 9.17 -0.18 -4.33
CA THR A 40 8.54 -1.31 -5.00
C THR A 40 8.54 -2.54 -4.09
N ALA A 41 9.65 -2.79 -3.42
CA ALA A 41 9.72 -3.93 -2.50
C ALA A 41 8.73 -3.73 -1.35
N GLU A 42 8.62 -2.48 -0.88
CA GLU A 42 7.69 -2.18 0.20
C GLU A 42 6.26 -2.42 -0.25
N SER A 43 5.92 -2.01 -1.47
CA SER A 43 4.57 -2.19 -1.97
C SER A 43 4.24 -3.68 -2.12
N ASN A 44 5.23 -4.49 -2.51
CA ASN A 44 4.99 -5.92 -2.62
C ASN A 44 4.70 -6.54 -1.27
N SER A 45 5.39 -6.07 -0.24
CA SER A 45 5.13 -6.54 1.11
C SER A 45 3.72 -6.18 1.55
N ILE A 46 3.29 -4.97 1.22
CA ILE A 46 1.95 -4.54 1.56
C ILE A 46 0.91 -5.39 0.82
N LEU A 47 1.18 -5.68 -0.44
CA LEU A 47 0.27 -6.49 -1.22
C LEU A 47 0.12 -7.88 -0.61
N GLU A 48 1.21 -8.45 -0.11
CA GLU A 48 1.13 -9.75 0.54
C GLU A 48 0.25 -9.67 1.78
N GLN A 49 0.35 -8.58 2.52
CA GLN A 49 -0.48 -8.42 3.70
C GLN A 49 -1.94 -8.30 3.32
N ILE A 50 -2.24 -7.60 2.23
CA ILE A 50 -3.60 -7.48 1.76
C ILE A 50 -4.15 -8.86 1.40
N GLU A 51 -3.37 -9.64 0.70
CA GLU A 51 -3.82 -10.96 0.28
C GLU A 51 -4.02 -11.87 1.49
N THR A 52 -3.17 -11.75 2.48
CA THR A 52 -3.31 -12.54 3.68
C THR A 52 -4.62 -12.19 4.39
N LEU A 53 -4.92 -10.92 4.50
CA LEU A 53 -6.14 -10.50 5.15
C LEU A 53 -7.37 -10.95 4.38
N LYS A 54 -7.33 -10.87 3.07
CA LYS A 54 -8.45 -11.31 2.27
C LYS A 54 -8.67 -12.80 2.42
N SER A 55 -7.59 -13.53 2.49
CA SER A 55 -7.68 -14.96 2.65
C SER A 55 -8.30 -15.31 3.99
N HIS A 56 -8.00 -14.53 5.02
CA HIS A 56 -8.54 -14.80 6.33
C HIS A 56 -9.98 -14.33 6.49
N SER A 57 -10.37 -13.33 5.76
CA SER A 57 -11.69 -12.77 5.99
C SER A 57 -12.79 -13.46 5.24
N LYS A 58 -12.53 -14.59 4.60
CA LYS A 58 -13.53 -15.26 3.92
C LYS A 58 -14.62 -15.77 4.70
#